data_2a9f5480afa2d6ce3fedb654afb5b508
#
_entry.id   2a9f5480afa2d6ce3fedb654afb5b508
#
_cell.length_a   1.000
_cell.length_b   1.000
_cell.length_c   1.000
_cell.angle_alpha   90.00
_cell.angle_beta   90.00
_cell.angle_gamma   90.00
#
_symmetry.space_group_name_H-M   'P 1'
#
loop_
_entity.id
_entity.type
_entity.pdbx_description
1 polymer ?
#
loop_
_entity_poly.entity_id
_entity_poly.type
_entity_poly.pdbx_seq_one_letter_code
_entity_poly.pdbx_strand_id
1 'polypeptide(L)'
;MSKSMNRRARENMAYKNANEQFLQEKAREEGVVSLPSGVLYRKLHAGSGRHCPTPGSIIYVNYTGRLIDGTVFDTTEGCPLPACFVLRDLIMGWQIALSRMHEGDRFEVFIPWPYGYGKKAVGTIPGYSTLIFDLELIKFEGR
;
A
#
# COMPACT_ATOMS: atom_id res chain seq x y z
N MET A 1 32.38 3.37 -24.04
CA MET A 1 31.41 4.39 -24.48
C MET A 1 30.07 4.09 -23.81
N SER A 2 29.56 5.02 -23.07
CA SER A 2 28.22 4.87 -22.48
C SER A 2 27.17 5.14 -23.55
N LYS A 3 26.14 4.34 -23.56
CA LYS A 3 24.98 4.57 -24.41
C LYS A 3 24.04 5.52 -23.70
N SER A 4 23.50 6.45 -24.42
CA SER A 4 22.41 7.26 -23.91
C SER A 4 21.22 6.37 -23.65
N MET A 5 20.62 6.52 -22.49
CA MET A 5 19.33 5.88 -22.23
C MET A 5 18.30 6.46 -23.19
N ASN A 6 17.42 5.64 -23.74
CA ASN A 6 16.31 6.14 -24.50
C ASN A 6 15.36 6.93 -23.58
N ARG A 7 14.45 7.66 -24.18
CA ARG A 7 13.52 8.54 -23.47
C ARG A 7 12.71 7.76 -22.41
N ARG A 8 12.20 6.57 -22.79
CA ARG A 8 11.38 5.76 -21.90
C ARG A 8 12.17 5.28 -20.69
N ALA A 9 13.41 4.84 -20.88
CA ALA A 9 14.27 4.40 -19.79
C ALA A 9 14.57 5.54 -18.82
N ARG A 10 14.81 6.76 -19.36
CA ARG A 10 15.03 7.94 -18.50
C ARG A 10 13.79 8.30 -17.70
N GLU A 11 12.62 8.24 -18.32
CA GLU A 11 11.35 8.52 -17.65
C GLU A 11 11.08 7.49 -16.54
N ASN A 12 11.33 6.20 -16.81
CA ASN A 12 11.17 5.15 -15.81
C ASN A 12 12.11 5.33 -14.62
N MET A 13 13.36 5.72 -14.88
CA MET A 13 14.34 5.97 -13.82
C MET A 13 13.96 7.19 -13.00
N ALA A 14 13.50 8.25 -13.64
CA ALA A 14 13.04 9.46 -12.94
C ALA A 14 11.83 9.17 -12.07
N TYR A 15 10.90 8.37 -12.57
CA TYR A 15 9.72 7.97 -11.81
C TYR A 15 10.09 7.10 -10.60
N LYS A 16 10.97 6.11 -10.80
CA LYS A 16 11.48 5.28 -9.70
C LYS A 16 12.11 6.15 -8.61
N ASN A 17 12.98 7.09 -9.01
CA ASN A 17 13.66 7.97 -8.06
C ASN A 17 12.67 8.86 -7.32
N ALA A 18 11.68 9.41 -8.01
CA ALA A 18 10.64 10.24 -7.38
C ALA A 18 9.86 9.45 -6.34
N ASN A 19 9.52 8.20 -6.63
CA ASN A 19 8.80 7.34 -5.69
C ASN A 19 9.65 7.01 -4.46
N GLU A 20 10.93 6.72 -4.67
CA GLU A 20 11.84 6.42 -3.54
C GLU A 20 12.07 7.66 -2.68
N GLN A 21 12.21 8.83 -3.30
CA GLN A 21 12.33 10.08 -2.56
C GLN A 21 11.06 10.39 -1.77
N PHE A 22 9.91 10.17 -2.37
CA PHE A 22 8.62 10.34 -1.69
C PHE A 22 8.58 9.55 -0.37
N LEU A 23 9.00 8.29 -0.41
CA LEU A 23 9.02 7.44 0.78
C LEU A 23 10.01 7.93 1.82
N GLN A 24 11.19 8.39 1.40
CA GLN A 24 12.20 8.94 2.33
C GLN A 24 11.64 10.15 3.06
N GLU A 25 10.98 11.05 2.35
CA GLU A 25 10.38 12.24 2.94
C GLU A 25 9.21 11.88 3.85
N LYS A 26 8.37 10.95 3.40
CA LYS A 26 7.22 10.48 4.18
C LYS A 26 7.65 9.85 5.51
N ALA A 27 8.73 9.09 5.49
CA ALA A 27 9.25 8.44 6.70
C ALA A 27 9.66 9.43 7.80
N ARG A 28 9.91 10.69 7.44
CA ARG A 28 10.31 11.74 8.38
C ARG A 28 9.12 12.47 8.99
N GLU A 29 7.92 12.26 8.45
CA GLU A 29 6.73 12.94 8.95
C GLU A 29 6.33 12.40 10.31
N GLU A 30 5.85 13.31 11.16
CA GLU A 30 5.37 12.94 12.49
C GLU A 30 4.20 11.97 12.36
N GLY A 31 4.17 10.95 13.22
CA GLY A 31 3.12 9.95 13.23
C GLY A 31 3.29 8.82 12.24
N VAL A 32 4.30 8.89 11.37
CA VAL A 32 4.60 7.82 10.43
C VAL A 32 5.54 6.81 11.07
N VAL A 33 5.13 5.54 11.04
CA VAL A 33 5.91 4.41 11.55
C VAL A 33 6.60 3.73 10.38
N SER A 34 7.91 3.54 10.49
CA SER A 34 8.71 2.82 9.48
C SER A 34 8.94 1.39 9.93
N LEU A 35 8.58 0.44 9.10
CA LEU A 35 8.81 -0.98 9.35
C LEU A 35 10.14 -1.42 8.71
N PRO A 36 10.76 -2.50 9.20
CA PRO A 36 12.03 -2.99 8.62
C PRO A 36 11.95 -3.30 7.13
N SER A 37 10.78 -3.68 6.63
CA SER A 37 10.53 -3.95 5.20
C SER A 37 10.62 -2.70 4.33
N GLY A 38 10.49 -1.52 4.92
CA GLY A 38 10.35 -0.26 4.18
C GLY A 38 8.91 0.17 3.99
N VAL A 39 7.93 -0.66 4.36
CA VAL A 39 6.53 -0.25 4.41
C VAL A 39 6.36 0.76 5.52
N LEU A 40 5.66 1.86 5.22
CA LEU A 40 5.35 2.90 6.20
C LEU A 40 3.87 2.92 6.46
N TYR A 41 3.47 3.36 7.65
CA TYR A 41 2.06 3.59 7.90
C TYR A 41 1.83 4.71 8.90
N ARG A 42 0.65 5.30 8.82
CA ARG A 42 0.15 6.27 9.78
C ARG A 42 -1.21 5.78 10.26
N LYS A 43 -1.39 5.65 11.57
CA LYS A 43 -2.69 5.26 12.12
C LYS A 43 -3.61 6.47 12.12
N LEU A 44 -4.71 6.39 11.36
CA LEU A 44 -5.70 7.45 11.27
C LEU A 44 -6.80 7.30 12.31
N HIS A 45 -7.15 6.05 12.65
CA HIS A 45 -8.16 5.75 13.65
C HIS A 45 -7.84 4.40 14.30
N ALA A 46 -7.97 4.33 15.61
CA ALA A 46 -7.80 3.08 16.36
C ALA A 46 -9.17 2.45 16.63
N GLY A 47 -9.35 1.22 16.16
CA GLY A 47 -10.54 0.43 16.43
C GLY A 47 -10.48 -0.21 17.80
N SER A 48 -11.50 -0.99 18.11
CA SER A 48 -11.65 -1.67 19.41
C SER A 48 -11.30 -3.15 19.38
N GLY A 49 -10.93 -3.69 18.23
CA GLY A 49 -10.56 -5.09 18.09
C GLY A 49 -9.34 -5.44 18.92
N ARG A 50 -9.20 -6.72 19.27
CA ARG A 50 -8.12 -7.22 20.14
C ARG A 50 -7.12 -8.08 19.40
N HIS A 51 -7.47 -8.55 18.21
CA HIS A 51 -6.65 -9.49 17.44
C HIS A 51 -6.36 -8.93 16.06
N CYS A 52 -5.27 -9.39 15.48
CA CYS A 52 -4.88 -9.04 14.13
C CYS A 52 -5.09 -10.24 13.21
N PRO A 53 -5.42 -10.02 11.93
CA PRO A 53 -5.55 -11.13 10.99
C PRO A 53 -4.20 -11.81 10.72
N THR A 54 -4.27 -13.05 10.28
CA THR A 54 -3.14 -13.87 9.87
C THR A 54 -3.25 -14.16 8.38
N PRO A 55 -2.24 -14.72 7.73
CA PRO A 55 -2.28 -14.93 6.27
C PRO A 55 -3.49 -15.73 5.77
N GLY A 56 -4.01 -16.65 6.57
CA GLY A 56 -5.20 -17.43 6.20
C GLY A 56 -6.54 -16.77 6.49
N SER A 57 -6.53 -15.58 7.09
CA SER A 57 -7.77 -14.87 7.43
C SER A 57 -8.49 -14.36 6.19
N ILE A 58 -9.82 -14.37 6.26
CA ILE A 58 -10.68 -13.66 5.31
C ILE A 58 -10.89 -12.27 5.91
N ILE A 59 -10.54 -11.24 5.14
CA ILE A 59 -10.64 -9.86 5.60
C ILE A 59 -11.73 -9.10 4.85
N TYR A 60 -12.36 -8.17 5.54
CA TYR A 60 -13.37 -7.27 4.99
C TYR A 60 -12.85 -5.85 5.19
N VAL A 61 -12.64 -5.13 4.07
CA VAL A 61 -11.94 -3.85 4.09
C VAL A 61 -12.63 -2.83 3.21
N ASN A 62 -12.52 -1.56 3.60
CA ASN A 62 -12.75 -0.43 2.70
C ASN A 62 -11.41 0.20 2.42
N TYR A 63 -11.18 0.61 1.18
CA TYR A 63 -9.89 1.19 0.83
C TYR A 63 -9.96 2.09 -0.39
N THR A 64 -8.97 2.96 -0.48
CA THR A 64 -8.67 3.76 -1.68
C THR A 64 -7.17 3.73 -1.89
N GLY A 65 -6.74 3.31 -3.08
CA GLY A 65 -5.34 3.27 -3.48
C GLY A 65 -5.01 4.40 -4.43
N ARG A 66 -3.89 5.08 -4.18
CA ARG A 66 -3.39 6.20 -4.97
C ARG A 66 -1.93 6.03 -5.30
N LEU A 67 -1.53 6.66 -6.41
CA LEU A 67 -0.13 6.87 -6.75
C LEU A 67 0.36 8.15 -6.08
N ILE A 68 1.68 8.42 -6.17
CA ILE A 68 2.27 9.61 -5.52
C ILE A 68 1.76 10.93 -6.09
N ASP A 69 1.24 10.92 -7.32
CA ASP A 69 0.63 12.11 -7.93
C ASP A 69 -0.85 12.30 -7.54
N GLY A 70 -1.37 11.41 -6.70
CA GLY A 70 -2.76 11.47 -6.24
C GLY A 70 -3.76 10.70 -7.12
N THR A 71 -3.32 10.15 -8.25
CA THR A 71 -4.20 9.36 -9.11
C THR A 71 -4.75 8.15 -8.36
N VAL A 72 -6.07 8.03 -8.31
CA VAL A 72 -6.74 6.87 -7.71
C VAL A 72 -6.74 5.73 -8.73
N PHE A 73 -6.20 4.57 -8.35
CA PHE A 73 -6.19 3.40 -9.24
C PHE A 73 -7.17 2.32 -8.80
N ASP A 74 -7.66 2.36 -7.56
CA ASP A 74 -8.63 1.39 -7.05
C ASP A 74 -9.29 1.96 -5.80
N THR A 75 -10.60 1.70 -5.63
CA THR A 75 -11.32 2.20 -4.46
C THR A 75 -12.60 1.40 -4.26
N THR A 76 -12.98 1.25 -2.98
CA THR A 76 -14.30 0.74 -2.61
C THR A 76 -15.34 1.85 -2.44
N GLU A 77 -14.95 3.11 -2.62
CA GLU A 77 -15.86 4.24 -2.46
C GLU A 77 -17.09 4.06 -3.37
N GLY A 78 -18.27 4.24 -2.80
CA GLY A 78 -19.51 4.05 -3.51
C GLY A 78 -20.00 2.61 -3.55
N CYS A 79 -19.23 1.64 -3.10
CA CYS A 79 -19.66 0.25 -3.02
C CYS A 79 -20.54 0.04 -1.79
N PRO A 80 -21.65 -0.70 -1.88
CA PRO A 80 -22.55 -0.89 -0.75
C PRO A 80 -21.97 -1.81 0.33
N LEU A 81 -21.01 -2.67 -0.02
CA LEU A 81 -20.40 -3.63 0.90
C LEU A 81 -18.89 -3.50 0.85
N PRO A 82 -18.19 -3.82 1.96
CA PRO A 82 -16.74 -3.89 1.95
C PRO A 82 -16.22 -4.94 0.97
N ALA A 83 -15.01 -4.77 0.50
CA ALA A 83 -14.32 -5.80 -0.27
C ALA A 83 -13.92 -6.94 0.65
N CYS A 84 -13.92 -8.16 0.11
CA CYS A 84 -13.63 -9.39 0.85
C CYS A 84 -12.49 -10.13 0.17
N PHE A 85 -11.44 -10.43 0.91
CA PHE A 85 -10.24 -11.09 0.38
C PHE A 85 -9.69 -12.10 1.40
N VAL A 86 -8.92 -13.08 0.87
CA VAL A 86 -8.03 -13.87 1.72
C VAL A 86 -6.69 -13.12 1.80
N LEU A 87 -6.21 -12.86 3.00
CA LEU A 87 -5.05 -11.98 3.20
C LEU A 87 -3.82 -12.42 2.42
N ARG A 88 -3.50 -13.72 2.44
CA ARG A 88 -2.31 -14.23 1.75
C ARG A 88 -2.33 -14.09 0.23
N ASP A 89 -3.48 -13.81 -0.36
CA ASP A 89 -3.62 -13.64 -1.81
C ASP A 89 -3.32 -12.21 -2.27
N LEU A 90 -3.05 -11.31 -1.34
CA LEU A 90 -2.85 -9.88 -1.60
C LEU A 90 -1.36 -9.54 -1.69
N ILE A 91 -1.06 -8.35 -2.23
CA ILE A 91 0.33 -7.86 -2.30
C ILE A 91 0.95 -7.85 -0.90
N MET A 92 2.27 -8.03 -0.86
CA MET A 92 2.98 -8.15 0.41
C MET A 92 2.79 -6.95 1.32
N GLY A 93 2.73 -5.75 0.74
CA GLY A 93 2.50 -4.53 1.53
C GLY A 93 1.21 -4.59 2.35
N TRP A 94 0.14 -5.15 1.77
CA TRP A 94 -1.12 -5.35 2.50
C TRP A 94 -0.97 -6.42 3.59
N GLN A 95 -0.28 -7.51 3.30
CA GLN A 95 -0.06 -8.55 4.29
C GLN A 95 0.71 -8.01 5.50
N ILE A 96 1.72 -7.20 5.25
CA ILE A 96 2.53 -6.57 6.30
C ILE A 96 1.68 -5.60 7.12
N ALA A 97 0.93 -4.72 6.47
CA ALA A 97 0.13 -3.72 7.16
C ALA A 97 -1.02 -4.35 7.95
N LEU A 98 -1.80 -5.23 7.30
CA LEU A 98 -2.98 -5.82 7.92
C LEU A 98 -2.64 -6.74 9.08
N SER A 99 -1.47 -7.38 9.07
CA SER A 99 -1.02 -8.19 10.20
C SER A 99 -0.80 -7.38 11.48
N ARG A 100 -0.80 -6.06 11.38
CA ARG A 100 -0.66 -5.14 12.52
C ARG A 100 -1.94 -4.38 12.84
N MET A 101 -3.00 -4.63 12.08
CA MET A 101 -4.26 -3.91 12.26
C MET A 101 -5.26 -4.73 13.05
N HIS A 102 -6.02 -4.05 13.87
CA HIS A 102 -7.15 -4.62 14.61
C HIS A 102 -8.45 -4.20 13.91
N GLU A 103 -9.53 -4.95 14.19
CA GLU A 103 -10.83 -4.60 13.63
C GLU A 103 -11.20 -3.17 14.04
N GLY A 104 -11.62 -2.39 13.07
CA GLY A 104 -11.95 -0.98 13.24
C GLY A 104 -10.80 -0.02 13.02
N ASP A 105 -9.56 -0.51 12.91
CA ASP A 105 -8.41 0.35 12.61
C ASP A 105 -8.49 0.89 11.20
N ARG A 106 -8.05 2.12 11.03
CA ARG A 106 -7.86 2.76 9.74
C ARG A 106 -6.44 3.30 9.67
N PHE A 107 -5.69 2.85 8.67
CA PHE A 107 -4.31 3.24 8.44
C PHE A 107 -4.18 3.91 7.09
N GLU A 108 -3.23 4.83 6.99
CA GLU A 108 -2.68 5.25 5.71
C GLU A 108 -1.37 4.47 5.53
N VAL A 109 -1.28 3.68 4.46
CA VAL A 109 -0.17 2.74 4.25
C VAL A 109 0.58 3.15 3.00
N PHE A 110 1.91 3.22 3.09
CA PHE A 110 2.79 3.59 1.99
C PHE A 110 3.65 2.38 1.65
N ILE A 111 3.46 1.83 0.46
CA ILE A 111 4.06 0.56 0.06
C ILE A 111 5.10 0.80 -1.02
N PRO A 112 6.40 0.52 -0.75
CA PRO A 112 7.43 0.62 -1.77
C PRO A 112 7.22 -0.45 -2.84
N TRP A 113 7.69 -0.18 -4.05
CA TRP A 113 7.41 -1.02 -5.20
C TRP A 113 7.78 -2.51 -5.04
N PRO A 114 8.85 -2.91 -4.29
CA PRO A 114 9.12 -4.33 -4.11
C PRO A 114 8.01 -5.10 -3.37
N TYR A 115 7.23 -4.42 -2.57
CA TYR A 115 6.12 -5.02 -1.81
C TYR A 115 4.75 -4.67 -2.39
N GLY A 116 4.74 -3.98 -3.53
CA GLY A 116 3.55 -3.66 -4.31
C GLY A 116 3.54 -4.47 -5.61
N TYR A 117 3.47 -3.77 -6.73
CA TYR A 117 3.36 -4.41 -8.04
C TYR A 117 4.69 -4.52 -8.79
N GLY A 118 5.80 -4.10 -8.19
CA GLY A 118 7.13 -4.35 -8.73
C GLY A 118 7.53 -3.43 -9.87
N LYS A 119 8.41 -3.96 -10.72
CA LYS A 119 9.09 -3.19 -11.78
C LYS A 119 8.26 -3.01 -13.04
N LYS A 120 7.26 -3.87 -13.26
CA LYS A 120 6.46 -3.85 -14.49
C LYS A 120 5.13 -3.16 -14.24
N ALA A 121 4.66 -2.44 -15.23
CA ALA A 121 3.34 -1.82 -15.16
C ALA A 121 2.25 -2.88 -15.04
N VAL A 122 1.25 -2.57 -14.22
CA VAL A 122 0.06 -3.41 -14.03
C VAL A 122 -1.15 -2.52 -14.23
N GLY A 123 -1.90 -2.74 -15.31
CA GLY A 123 -3.03 -1.87 -15.64
C GLY A 123 -2.57 -0.42 -15.80
N THR A 124 -3.18 0.48 -15.03
CA THR A 124 -2.83 1.91 -15.04
C THR A 124 -1.71 2.26 -14.06
N ILE A 125 -1.16 1.28 -13.33
CA ILE A 125 -0.11 1.50 -12.34
C ILE A 125 1.25 1.33 -13.03
N PRO A 126 2.05 2.40 -13.17
CA PRO A 126 3.38 2.28 -13.74
C PRO A 126 4.28 1.38 -12.90
N GLY A 127 5.30 0.81 -13.52
CA GLY A 127 6.34 0.10 -12.77
C GLY A 127 7.04 1.03 -11.79
N TYR A 128 7.56 0.50 -10.71
CA TYR A 128 8.23 1.24 -9.63
C TYR A 128 7.31 2.19 -8.85
N SER A 129 6.01 1.99 -8.90
CA SER A 129 5.07 2.85 -8.18
C SER A 129 5.06 2.54 -6.70
N THR A 130 5.14 3.60 -5.89
CA THR A 130 4.73 3.58 -4.50
C THR A 130 3.21 3.59 -4.47
N LEU A 131 2.63 2.72 -3.65
CA LEU A 131 1.18 2.65 -3.50
C LEU A 131 0.80 3.26 -2.16
N ILE A 132 -0.18 4.14 -2.17
CA ILE A 132 -0.68 4.81 -0.97
C ILE A 132 -2.11 4.35 -0.77
N PHE A 133 -2.35 3.60 0.30
CA PHE A 133 -3.68 3.12 0.62
C PHE A 133 -4.22 3.77 1.88
N ASP A 134 -5.43 4.31 1.77
CA ASP A 134 -6.27 4.55 2.93
C ASP A 134 -7.01 3.23 3.14
N LEU A 135 -6.73 2.55 4.24
CA LEU A 135 -7.14 1.16 4.46
C LEU A 135 -7.83 1.03 5.80
N GLU A 136 -9.10 0.62 5.76
CA GLU A 136 -9.89 0.37 6.96
C GLU A 136 -10.22 -1.10 7.06
N LEU A 137 -9.79 -1.75 8.16
CA LEU A 137 -10.14 -3.14 8.45
C LEU A 137 -11.46 -3.18 9.19
N ILE A 138 -12.53 -3.60 8.50
CA ILE A 138 -13.87 -3.68 9.09
C ILE A 138 -13.96 -4.86 10.04
N LYS A 139 -13.60 -6.06 9.54
CA LYS A 139 -13.58 -7.28 10.34
C LYS A 139 -12.77 -8.35 9.61
N PHE A 140 -12.46 -9.42 10.30
CA PHE A 140 -11.86 -10.60 9.69
C PHE A 140 -12.36 -11.88 10.35
N GLU A 141 -12.23 -12.99 9.63
CA GLU A 141 -12.64 -14.31 10.06
C GLU A 141 -11.51 -15.30 9.79
N GLY A 142 -11.40 -16.29 10.65
CA GLY A 142 -10.44 -17.35 10.49
C GLY A 142 -9.00 -16.97 10.85
N ARG A 143 -8.10 -17.89 10.60
CA ARG A 143 -6.68 -17.74 10.94
C ARG A 143 -5.78 -18.01 9.76
#